data_0ed821be850dee7755f814dcc257c4ad
#
_entry.id   0ed821be850dee7755f814dcc257c4ad
#
_cell.length_a   1.000
_cell.length_b   1.000
_cell.length_c   1.000
_cell.angle_alpha   90.00
_cell.angle_beta   90.00
_cell.angle_gamma   90.00
#
_symmetry.space_group_name_H-M   'P 1'
#
loop_
_entity.id
_entity.type
_entity.pdbx_description
1 polymer ?
#
loop_
_entity_poly.entity_id
_entity_poly.type
_entity_poly.pdbx_seq_one_letter_code
_entity_poly.pdbx_strand_id
1 'polypeptide(L)'
;MVGGLGERYTRVAAAHAVHNGLTVLPQTDKFLHGTKVAYGILVQSALLGQDEVLAQLVNAFQRFNLPTTLAALEIDIHNRDELDRVIAHTLRPVESIHYLPVTLTPETLRAAFEKVETFNH
;
A
#
# COMPACT_ATOMS: atom_id res chain seq x y z
N MET A 1 -26.66 3.08 10.68
CA MET A 1 -26.35 2.88 9.29
C MET A 1 -25.01 2.19 9.10
N VAL A 2 -25.05 1.02 8.60
CA VAL A 2 -23.86 0.21 8.43
C VAL A 2 -22.93 0.77 7.37
N GLY A 3 -23.48 1.44 6.36
CA GLY A 3 -22.70 1.94 5.23
C GLY A 3 -21.58 2.89 5.60
N GLY A 4 -21.81 3.82 6.51
CA GLY A 4 -20.79 4.76 6.93
C GLY A 4 -19.61 4.08 7.62
N LEU A 5 -19.91 3.10 8.45
CA LEU A 5 -18.88 2.33 9.15
C LEU A 5 -18.14 1.42 8.17
N GLY A 6 -18.88 0.80 7.24
CA GLY A 6 -18.28 -0.04 6.20
C GLY A 6 -17.35 0.74 5.29
N GLU A 7 -17.70 1.98 4.96
CA GLU A 7 -16.87 2.85 4.14
C GLU A 7 -15.52 3.14 4.82
N ARG A 8 -15.55 3.47 6.11
CA ARG A 8 -14.32 3.72 6.87
C ARG A 8 -13.43 2.50 6.89
N TYR A 9 -14.03 1.35 7.13
CA TYR A 9 -13.28 0.10 7.17
C TYR A 9 -12.65 -0.18 5.80
N THR A 10 -13.43 -0.02 4.73
CA THR A 10 -12.94 -0.24 3.37
C THR A 10 -11.84 0.75 3.00
N ARG A 11 -11.94 2.00 3.45
CA ARG A 11 -10.93 3.03 3.12
C ARG A 11 -9.54 2.69 3.61
N VAL A 12 -9.41 1.95 4.70
CA VAL A 12 -8.11 1.65 5.29
C VAL A 12 -7.75 0.19 5.20
N ALA A 13 -8.62 -0.63 4.62
CA ALA A 13 -8.40 -2.08 4.58
C ALA A 13 -7.11 -2.44 3.86
N ALA A 14 -6.88 -1.89 2.66
CA ALA A 14 -5.67 -2.17 1.92
C ALA A 14 -4.45 -1.54 2.59
N ALA A 15 -4.61 -0.35 3.16
CA ALA A 15 -3.51 0.32 3.84
C ALA A 15 -3.00 -0.51 5.01
N HIS A 16 -3.91 -1.07 5.81
CA HIS A 16 -3.53 -1.95 6.92
C HIS A 16 -2.91 -3.26 6.44
N ALA A 17 -3.47 -3.86 5.41
CA ALA A 17 -2.93 -5.10 4.87
C ALA A 17 -1.53 -4.90 4.30
N VAL A 18 -1.30 -3.79 3.60
CA VAL A 18 0.02 -3.44 3.07
C VAL A 18 1.00 -3.19 4.21
N HIS A 19 0.57 -2.46 5.24
CA HIS A 19 1.40 -2.28 6.43
C HIS A 19 1.85 -3.64 6.99
N ASN A 20 0.89 -4.55 7.18
CA ASN A 20 1.21 -5.88 7.69
C ASN A 20 2.16 -6.64 6.76
N GLY A 21 1.97 -6.49 5.45
CA GLY A 21 2.87 -7.09 4.47
C GLY A 21 4.30 -6.55 4.59
N LEU A 22 4.43 -5.24 4.77
CA LEU A 22 5.75 -4.61 4.89
C LEU A 22 6.49 -5.09 6.14
N THR A 23 5.77 -5.46 7.19
CA THR A 23 6.41 -5.89 8.45
C THR A 23 7.15 -7.22 8.32
N VAL A 24 6.97 -7.99 7.24
CA VAL A 24 7.75 -9.21 7.03
C VAL A 24 9.22 -8.90 6.71
N LEU A 25 9.52 -7.66 6.32
CA LEU A 25 10.88 -7.25 5.99
C LEU A 25 11.48 -6.50 7.19
N PRO A 26 12.55 -7.04 7.81
CA PRO A 26 13.11 -6.44 9.02
C PRO A 26 13.57 -4.99 8.84
N GLN A 27 14.01 -4.62 7.64
CA GLN A 27 14.47 -3.25 7.39
C GLN A 27 13.37 -2.21 7.57
N THR A 28 12.08 -2.61 7.54
CA THR A 28 10.99 -1.67 7.75
C THR A 28 10.68 -1.41 9.22
N ASP A 29 11.28 -2.16 10.13
CA ASP A 29 10.99 -2.05 11.57
C ASP A 29 11.34 -0.67 12.13
N LYS A 30 12.30 0.02 11.54
CA LYS A 30 12.69 1.35 11.99
C LYS A 30 11.69 2.43 11.64
N PHE A 31 10.74 2.15 10.75
CA PHE A 31 9.72 3.12 10.36
C PHE A 31 8.51 3.01 11.27
N LEU A 32 7.92 4.16 11.60
CA LEU A 32 6.72 4.21 12.43
C LEU A 32 5.56 3.51 11.73
N HIS A 33 4.63 2.98 12.52
CA HIS A 33 3.41 2.36 12.01
C HIS A 33 2.68 3.29 11.03
N GLY A 34 2.47 4.56 11.45
CA GLY A 34 1.77 5.53 10.60
C GLY A 34 2.47 5.80 9.28
N THR A 35 3.80 5.75 9.28
CA THR A 35 4.59 5.94 8.06
C THR A 35 4.32 4.81 7.06
N LYS A 36 4.27 3.57 7.53
CA LYS A 36 3.99 2.41 6.67
C LYS A 36 2.54 2.40 6.21
N VAL A 37 1.62 2.81 7.07
CA VAL A 37 0.20 2.93 6.70
C VAL A 37 0.02 4.01 5.63
N ALA A 38 0.74 5.13 5.75
CA ALA A 38 0.69 6.19 4.74
C ALA A 38 1.07 5.64 3.35
N TYR A 39 2.15 4.87 3.28
CA TYR A 39 2.50 4.24 2.01
C TYR A 39 1.40 3.29 1.53
N GLY A 40 0.80 2.54 2.45
CA GLY A 40 -0.31 1.64 2.13
C GLY A 40 -1.52 2.36 1.55
N ILE A 41 -1.76 3.61 1.97
CA ILE A 41 -2.83 4.43 1.40
C ILE A 41 -2.57 4.71 -0.09
N LEU A 42 -1.32 4.94 -0.46
CA LEU A 42 -0.94 5.14 -1.86
C LEU A 42 -1.25 3.88 -2.69
N VAL A 43 -0.88 2.72 -2.15
CA VAL A 43 -1.14 1.45 -2.83
C VAL A 43 -2.66 1.23 -2.96
N GLN A 44 -3.42 1.55 -1.94
CA GLN A 44 -4.88 1.42 -1.98
C GLN A 44 -5.47 2.30 -3.09
N SER A 45 -5.03 3.55 -3.19
CA SER A 45 -5.50 4.44 -4.24
C SER A 45 -5.19 3.90 -5.62
N ALA A 46 -4.00 3.29 -5.78
CA ALA A 46 -3.61 2.65 -7.04
C ALA A 46 -4.52 1.47 -7.36
N LEU A 47 -4.82 0.63 -6.37
CA LEU A 47 -5.70 -0.53 -6.56
C LEU A 47 -7.11 -0.11 -6.97
N LEU A 48 -7.61 0.98 -6.41
CA LEU A 48 -8.95 1.47 -6.69
C LEU A 48 -9.03 2.31 -7.98
N GLY A 49 -7.91 2.51 -8.67
CA GLY A 49 -7.88 3.28 -9.90
C GLY A 49 -8.12 4.78 -9.69
N GLN A 50 -7.86 5.27 -8.49
CA GLN A 50 -8.06 6.68 -8.14
C GLN A 50 -6.81 7.49 -8.47
N ASP A 51 -6.54 7.68 -9.75
CA ASP A 51 -5.28 8.27 -10.20
C ASP A 51 -5.10 9.71 -9.74
N GLU A 52 -6.16 10.51 -9.75
CA GLU A 52 -6.08 11.89 -9.28
C GLU A 52 -5.77 11.94 -7.79
N VAL A 53 -6.44 11.11 -7.01
CA VAL A 53 -6.20 11.03 -5.57
C VAL A 53 -4.77 10.58 -5.31
N LEU A 54 -4.31 9.58 -6.04
CA LEU A 54 -2.95 9.07 -5.90
C LEU A 54 -1.92 10.18 -6.18
N ALA A 55 -2.11 10.93 -7.27
CA ALA A 55 -1.19 12.02 -7.62
C ALA A 55 -1.15 13.08 -6.53
N GLN A 56 -2.31 13.45 -6.00
CA GLN A 56 -2.41 14.45 -4.93
C GLN A 56 -1.74 13.96 -3.64
N LEU A 57 -1.95 12.68 -3.30
CA LEU A 57 -1.36 12.11 -2.09
C LEU A 57 0.16 12.00 -2.21
N VAL A 58 0.66 11.57 -3.36
CA VAL A 58 2.12 11.49 -3.57
C VAL A 58 2.73 12.87 -3.37
N ASN A 59 2.14 13.90 -3.98
CA ASN A 59 2.64 15.26 -3.86
C ASN A 59 2.61 15.74 -2.41
N ALA A 60 1.49 15.53 -1.71
CA ALA A 60 1.35 15.95 -0.32
C ALA A 60 2.34 15.21 0.60
N PHE A 61 2.49 13.91 0.40
CA PHE A 61 3.37 13.10 1.24
C PHE A 61 4.83 13.48 1.03
N GLN A 62 5.22 13.82 -0.20
CA GLN A 62 6.57 14.31 -0.45
C GLN A 62 6.84 15.61 0.29
N ARG A 63 5.85 16.50 0.37
CA ARG A 63 5.98 17.75 1.12
C ARG A 63 6.21 17.52 2.61
N PHE A 64 5.62 16.45 3.16
CA PHE A 64 5.76 16.13 4.57
C PHE A 64 6.90 15.15 4.85
N ASN A 65 7.72 14.86 3.86
CA ASN A 65 8.84 13.91 3.96
C ASN A 65 8.40 12.51 4.34
N LEU A 66 7.19 12.12 3.93
CA LEU A 66 6.71 10.75 4.09
C LEU A 66 7.17 9.91 2.90
N PRO A 67 7.40 8.61 3.09
CA PRO A 67 7.83 7.76 1.99
C PRO A 67 6.73 7.61 0.95
N THR A 68 7.09 7.81 -0.31
CA THR A 68 6.19 7.62 -1.44
C THR A 68 6.73 6.58 -2.42
N THR A 69 7.87 5.98 -2.11
CA THR A 69 8.48 4.93 -2.92
C THR A 69 8.90 3.78 -2.02
N LEU A 70 9.03 2.59 -2.61
CA LEU A 70 9.58 1.44 -1.89
C LEU A 70 11.03 1.71 -1.47
N ALA A 71 11.81 2.41 -2.29
CA ALA A 71 13.19 2.75 -1.96
C ALA A 71 13.26 3.60 -0.68
N ALA A 72 12.30 4.49 -0.46
CA ALA A 72 12.24 5.27 0.77
C ALA A 72 11.99 4.41 2.00
N LEU A 73 11.41 3.22 1.83
CA LEU A 73 11.21 2.24 2.88
C LEU A 73 12.35 1.20 2.91
N GLU A 74 13.41 1.45 2.14
CA GLU A 74 14.57 0.57 2.00
C GLU A 74 14.24 -0.78 1.37
N ILE A 75 13.24 -0.78 0.48
CA ILE A 75 12.85 -1.96 -0.28
C ILE A 75 13.18 -1.70 -1.75
N ASP A 76 13.91 -2.65 -2.37
CA ASP A 76 14.22 -2.57 -3.79
C ASP A 76 13.07 -3.19 -4.57
N ILE A 77 12.40 -2.39 -5.42
CA ILE A 77 11.30 -2.90 -6.24
C ILE A 77 11.76 -3.99 -7.20
N HIS A 78 13.05 -4.03 -7.53
CA HIS A 78 13.61 -5.05 -8.39
C HIS A 78 13.98 -6.33 -7.63
N ASN A 79 13.93 -6.31 -6.31
CA ASN A 79 14.14 -7.51 -5.50
C ASN A 79 12.83 -8.29 -5.43
N ARG A 80 12.69 -9.25 -6.33
CA ARG A 80 11.44 -10.01 -6.45
C ARG A 80 11.13 -10.80 -5.19
N ASP A 81 12.14 -11.36 -4.53
CA ASP A 81 11.92 -12.16 -3.32
C ASP A 81 11.30 -11.33 -2.22
N GLU A 82 11.82 -10.14 -1.97
CA GLU A 82 11.26 -9.24 -0.94
C GLU A 82 9.86 -8.81 -1.30
N LEU A 83 9.65 -8.37 -2.53
CA LEU A 83 8.34 -7.88 -2.96
C LEU A 83 7.31 -9.02 -2.96
N ASP A 84 7.71 -10.22 -3.39
CA ASP A 84 6.81 -11.37 -3.36
C ASP A 84 6.39 -11.72 -1.94
N ARG A 85 7.29 -11.62 -0.98
CA ARG A 85 6.96 -11.87 0.43
C ARG A 85 5.97 -10.85 0.96
N VAL A 86 6.18 -9.57 0.63
CA VAL A 86 5.24 -8.50 1.01
C VAL A 86 3.87 -8.76 0.40
N ILE A 87 3.82 -9.09 -0.88
CA ILE A 87 2.57 -9.34 -1.60
C ILE A 87 1.85 -10.55 -1.00
N ALA A 88 2.56 -11.65 -0.78
CA ALA A 88 1.95 -12.85 -0.22
C ALA A 88 1.34 -12.57 1.16
N HIS A 89 2.05 -11.85 2.00
CA HIS A 89 1.57 -11.53 3.34
C HIS A 89 0.38 -10.56 3.30
N THR A 90 0.43 -9.59 2.38
CA THR A 90 -0.66 -8.64 2.20
C THR A 90 -1.96 -9.33 1.76
N LEU A 91 -1.83 -10.41 0.99
CA LEU A 91 -2.99 -11.14 0.45
C LEU A 91 -3.45 -12.30 1.32
N ARG A 92 -2.94 -12.44 2.55
CA ARG A 92 -3.41 -13.52 3.42
C ARG A 92 -4.93 -13.45 3.60
N PRO A 93 -5.61 -14.61 3.70
CA PRO A 93 -7.08 -14.63 3.84
C PRO A 93 -7.61 -13.85 5.04
N VAL A 94 -6.79 -13.67 6.09
CA VAL A 94 -7.20 -12.94 7.29
C VAL A 94 -7.16 -11.43 7.11
N GLU A 95 -6.56 -10.93 6.02
CA GLU A 95 -6.44 -9.50 5.81
C GLU A 95 -7.71 -8.90 5.26
N SER A 96 -8.04 -7.71 5.71
CA SER A 96 -9.26 -7.01 5.32
C SER A 96 -9.22 -6.46 3.89
N ILE A 97 -8.07 -6.53 3.23
CA ILE A 97 -7.94 -6.08 1.84
C ILE A 97 -8.93 -6.78 0.91
N HIS A 98 -9.33 -8.00 1.27
CA HIS A 98 -10.27 -8.79 0.46
C HIS A 98 -11.69 -8.22 0.45
N TYR A 99 -11.98 -7.22 1.29
CA TYR A 99 -13.26 -6.52 1.26
C TYR A 99 -13.32 -5.39 0.24
N LEU A 100 -12.20 -5.09 -0.44
CA LEU A 100 -12.20 -4.07 -1.48
C LEU A 100 -12.94 -4.57 -2.72
N PRO A 101 -13.65 -3.68 -3.43
CA PRO A 101 -14.42 -4.06 -4.61
C PRO A 101 -13.54 -4.16 -5.86
N VAL A 102 -12.44 -4.87 -5.77
CA VAL A 102 -11.49 -5.06 -6.89
C VAL A 102 -11.01 -6.49 -6.88
N THR A 103 -10.57 -6.97 -8.04
CA THR A 103 -9.96 -8.29 -8.15
C THR A 103 -8.56 -8.23 -7.57
N LEU A 104 -8.29 -9.10 -6.58
CA LEU A 104 -7.01 -9.15 -5.91
C LEU A 104 -6.27 -10.42 -6.28
N THR A 105 -5.18 -10.24 -6.99
CA THR A 105 -4.22 -11.30 -7.33
C THR A 105 -2.83 -10.77 -7.04
N PRO A 106 -1.80 -11.61 -6.94
CA PRO A 106 -0.44 -11.12 -6.81
C PRO A 106 -0.06 -10.15 -7.92
N GLU A 107 -0.56 -10.39 -9.14
CA GLU A 107 -0.28 -9.53 -10.29
C GLU A 107 -0.92 -8.15 -10.15
N THR A 108 -2.18 -8.09 -9.72
CA THR A 108 -2.84 -6.78 -9.55
C THR A 108 -2.24 -5.97 -8.42
N LEU A 109 -1.83 -6.63 -7.35
CA LEU A 109 -1.18 -5.94 -6.24
C LEU A 109 0.22 -5.47 -6.64
N ARG A 110 0.98 -6.29 -7.36
CA ARG A 110 2.28 -5.88 -7.88
C ARG A 110 2.14 -4.68 -8.80
N ALA A 111 1.15 -4.69 -9.68
CA ALA A 111 0.88 -3.57 -10.58
C ALA A 111 0.57 -2.29 -9.80
N ALA A 112 -0.12 -2.41 -8.66
CA ALA A 112 -0.40 -1.26 -7.81
C ALA A 112 0.88 -0.68 -7.21
N PHE A 113 1.79 -1.51 -6.72
CA PHE A 113 3.09 -1.04 -6.24
C PHE A 113 3.85 -0.32 -7.35
N GLU A 114 3.89 -0.90 -8.53
CA GLU A 114 4.57 -0.29 -9.68
C GLU A 114 3.92 1.03 -10.09
N LYS A 115 2.59 1.10 -10.04
CA LYS A 115 1.86 2.32 -10.36
C LYS A 115 2.21 3.46 -9.39
N VAL A 116 2.31 3.17 -8.10
CA VAL A 116 2.74 4.17 -7.13
C VAL A 116 4.13 4.70 -7.50
N GLU A 117 5.05 3.82 -7.91
CA GLU A 117 6.37 4.25 -8.34
C GLU A 117 6.31 5.20 -9.54
N THR A 118 5.43 4.95 -10.51
CA THR A 118 5.33 5.80 -11.70
C THR A 118 4.79 7.20 -11.40
N PHE A 119 4.10 7.38 -10.28
CA PHE A 119 3.58 8.69 -9.88
C PHE A 119 4.62 9.54 -9.15
N ASN A 120 5.79 8.99 -8.90
CA ASN A 120 6.89 9.72 -8.27
C ASN A 120 7.79 10.34 -9.33
N HIS A 121 8.12 11.61 -9.13
CA HIS A 121 8.95 12.37 -10.06
C HIS A 121 10.16 12.94 -9.38
#